data_f0713798f0ab29e12e98a3a4dc1dc431
#
_entry.id   f0713798f0ab29e12e98a3a4dc1dc431
#
_cell.length_a   1.000
_cell.length_b   1.000
_cell.length_c   1.000
_cell.angle_alpha   90.00
_cell.angle_beta   90.00
_cell.angle_gamma   90.00
#
_symmetry.space_group_name_H-M   'P 1'
#
loop_
_entity.id
_entity.type
_entity.pdbx_description
1 polymer ?
#
loop_
_entity_poly.entity_id
_entity_poly.type
_entity_poly.pdbx_seq_one_letter_code
_entity_poly.pdbx_strand_id
1 'polypeptide(L)'
;MIYTRQQLEEYESQTLASYAVHSKDSKGRLHPEEEADFRPRFQRDRERILHTTAFRRLEYKTQVFINHEGDYYRTRLTHTLEVAQIGRSIARSLGLNEDLVETICLAHDLGHPPFGHSGENALARLMKDFGGFNHNSQSLRIVTVLEARYPDFPGLNLSWEVLEGMVKHETDYDITEAKQFNPELRGHLEAQIANLADDLAYTSHDLDDGLRSGMITPNQLDGIALWEIINESIGRRRSETLDSLSRHQIIRRLINFEVTDLIQSTDRYLRRSNVKTALDVQKLPFNVAGF
;
A
#
# COMPACT_ATOMS: atom_id res chain seq x y z
N MET A 1 -29.53 5.20 -15.26
CA MET A 1 -28.70 4.28 -16.07
C MET A 1 -27.96 3.41 -15.07
N ILE A 2 -27.95 2.09 -15.23
CA ILE A 2 -27.22 1.15 -14.35
C ILE A 2 -26.13 0.52 -15.19
N TYR A 3 -24.88 0.54 -14.70
CA TYR A 3 -23.77 -0.13 -15.36
C TYR A 3 -23.63 -1.55 -14.84
N THR A 4 -23.58 -2.52 -15.75
CA THR A 4 -23.23 -3.90 -15.40
C THR A 4 -21.72 -4.04 -15.18
N ARG A 5 -21.28 -5.15 -14.54
CA ARG A 5 -19.87 -5.47 -14.39
C ARG A 5 -19.13 -5.46 -15.73
N GLN A 6 -19.70 -6.08 -16.77
CA GLN A 6 -19.08 -6.13 -18.08
C GLN A 6 -18.89 -4.74 -18.69
N GLN A 7 -19.85 -3.83 -18.51
CA GLN A 7 -19.73 -2.45 -18.98
C GLN A 7 -18.66 -1.67 -18.21
N LEU A 8 -18.48 -1.92 -16.91
CA LEU A 8 -17.41 -1.33 -16.12
C LEU A 8 -16.04 -1.87 -16.53
N GLU A 9 -15.91 -3.18 -16.76
CA GLU A 9 -14.68 -3.81 -17.26
C GLU A 9 -14.33 -3.36 -18.69
N GLU A 10 -15.32 -3.11 -19.54
CA GLU A 10 -15.11 -2.51 -20.86
C GLU A 10 -14.62 -1.04 -20.74
N TYR A 11 -15.20 -0.29 -19.82
CA TYR A 11 -14.73 1.07 -19.52
C TYR A 11 -13.27 1.07 -19.03
N GLU A 12 -12.90 0.15 -18.11
CA GLU A 12 -11.49 -0.04 -17.72
C GLU A 12 -10.59 -0.25 -18.95
N SER A 13 -11.03 -1.10 -19.89
CA SER A 13 -10.25 -1.41 -21.09
C SER A 13 -10.00 -0.22 -22.02
N GLN A 14 -10.87 0.79 -21.95
CA GLN A 14 -10.76 2.03 -22.74
C GLN A 14 -9.98 3.12 -22.04
N THR A 15 -9.91 3.10 -20.71
CA THR A 15 -9.38 4.19 -19.90
C THR A 15 -8.05 3.88 -19.24
N LEU A 16 -7.80 2.62 -18.89
CA LEU A 16 -6.54 2.20 -18.28
C LEU A 16 -5.43 2.04 -19.32
N ALA A 17 -4.20 2.21 -18.87
CA ALA A 17 -3.02 1.99 -19.67
C ALA A 17 -2.89 0.50 -20.07
N SER A 18 -2.29 0.21 -21.20
CA SER A 18 -2.12 -1.16 -21.70
C SER A 18 -1.23 -2.04 -20.82
N TYR A 19 -0.39 -1.42 -19.98
CA TYR A 19 0.46 -2.10 -19.01
C TYR A 19 -0.20 -2.24 -17.62
N ALA A 20 -1.40 -1.71 -17.43
CA ALA A 20 -2.19 -1.90 -16.22
C ALA A 20 -2.81 -3.29 -16.15
N VAL A 21 -3.14 -3.72 -14.94
CA VAL A 21 -3.92 -4.95 -14.73
C VAL A 21 -5.41 -4.64 -14.88
N HIS A 22 -6.05 -5.27 -15.86
CA HIS A 22 -7.48 -5.10 -16.12
C HIS A 22 -8.30 -6.18 -15.40
N SER A 23 -9.43 -5.80 -14.80
CA SER A 23 -10.30 -6.73 -14.06
C SER A 23 -10.79 -7.90 -14.90
N LYS A 24 -11.05 -7.68 -16.22
CA LYS A 24 -11.49 -8.72 -17.15
C LYS A 24 -10.43 -9.79 -17.42
N ASP A 25 -9.14 -9.42 -17.34
CA ASP A 25 -7.99 -10.28 -17.63
C ASP A 25 -7.44 -10.99 -16.37
N SER A 26 -8.12 -10.84 -15.23
CA SER A 26 -7.73 -11.47 -13.97
C SER A 26 -7.68 -13.01 -14.10
N LYS A 27 -6.65 -13.61 -13.51
CA LYS A 27 -6.50 -15.07 -13.39
C LYS A 27 -7.57 -15.71 -12.50
N GLY A 28 -8.40 -14.88 -11.85
CA GLY A 28 -9.55 -15.33 -11.09
C GLY A 28 -9.24 -15.64 -9.63
N ARG A 29 -10.05 -16.51 -9.05
CA ARG A 29 -10.06 -16.88 -7.63
C ARG A 29 -9.73 -18.37 -7.46
N LEU A 30 -9.21 -18.73 -6.29
CA LEU A 30 -8.89 -20.13 -5.97
C LEU A 30 -10.18 -20.98 -5.92
N HIS A 31 -11.22 -20.48 -5.29
CA HIS A 31 -12.50 -21.16 -5.18
C HIS A 31 -13.49 -20.56 -6.18
N PRO A 32 -14.10 -21.38 -7.06
CA PRO A 32 -15.12 -20.90 -7.99
C PRO A 32 -16.31 -20.30 -7.25
N GLU A 33 -16.77 -19.14 -7.69
CA GLU A 33 -17.95 -18.45 -7.18
C GLU A 33 -18.58 -17.58 -8.26
N GLU A 34 -19.86 -17.25 -8.10
CA GLU A 34 -20.55 -16.34 -9.01
C GLU A 34 -19.98 -14.93 -8.89
N GLU A 35 -19.71 -14.32 -10.03
CA GLU A 35 -19.28 -12.94 -10.10
C GLU A 35 -20.45 -11.99 -9.82
N ALA A 36 -20.14 -10.84 -9.22
CA ALA A 36 -21.16 -9.83 -8.95
C ALA A 36 -21.65 -9.15 -10.25
N ASP A 37 -22.94 -8.83 -10.32
CA ASP A 37 -23.57 -8.23 -11.51
C ASP A 37 -23.06 -6.81 -11.83
N PHE A 38 -22.69 -6.04 -10.79
CA PHE A 38 -22.44 -4.60 -10.88
C PHE A 38 -21.07 -4.16 -10.35
N ARG A 39 -20.18 -5.10 -10.01
CA ARG A 39 -18.87 -4.80 -9.41
C ARG A 39 -17.77 -5.58 -10.11
N PRO A 40 -16.73 -4.91 -10.65
CA PRO A 40 -15.50 -5.55 -11.09
C PRO A 40 -14.84 -6.34 -9.95
N ARG A 41 -13.95 -7.27 -10.30
CA ARG A 41 -13.33 -8.19 -9.34
C ARG A 41 -12.54 -7.49 -8.24
N PHE A 42 -11.71 -6.52 -8.60
CA PHE A 42 -10.87 -5.84 -7.63
C PHE A 42 -11.68 -4.93 -6.70
N GLN A 43 -12.75 -4.31 -7.20
CA GLN A 43 -13.71 -3.59 -6.35
C GLN A 43 -14.33 -4.53 -5.32
N ARG A 44 -14.75 -5.74 -5.74
CA ARG A 44 -15.31 -6.74 -4.83
C ARG A 44 -14.30 -7.20 -3.78
N ASP A 45 -13.03 -7.34 -4.15
CA ASP A 45 -11.95 -7.71 -3.23
C ASP A 45 -11.67 -6.63 -2.20
N ARG A 46 -11.65 -5.36 -2.62
CA ARG A 46 -11.56 -4.21 -1.72
C ARG A 46 -12.66 -4.23 -0.65
N GLU A 47 -13.90 -4.43 -1.07
CA GLU A 47 -15.03 -4.50 -0.16
C GLU A 47 -14.92 -5.69 0.81
N ARG A 48 -14.42 -6.84 0.36
CA ARG A 48 -14.16 -7.99 1.23
C ARG A 48 -13.17 -7.65 2.34
N ILE A 49 -12.10 -6.95 2.03
CA ILE A 49 -11.08 -6.55 3.01
C ILE A 49 -11.66 -5.56 4.02
N LEU A 50 -12.35 -4.51 3.57
CA LEU A 50 -12.95 -3.49 4.43
C LEU A 50 -13.92 -4.07 5.48
N HIS A 51 -14.61 -5.15 5.14
CA HIS A 51 -15.55 -5.79 6.04
C HIS A 51 -14.93 -6.83 6.98
N THR A 52 -13.61 -7.07 6.94
CA THR A 52 -12.95 -8.04 7.82
C THR A 52 -12.87 -7.59 9.27
N THR A 53 -12.71 -8.55 10.17
CA THR A 53 -12.41 -8.27 11.57
C THR A 53 -10.98 -7.78 11.71
N ALA A 54 -10.06 -8.32 10.90
CA ALA A 54 -8.66 -7.91 10.89
C ALA A 54 -8.51 -6.42 10.55
N PHE A 55 -9.23 -5.92 9.53
CA PHE A 55 -9.20 -4.51 9.15
C PHE A 55 -9.67 -3.59 10.29
N ARG A 56 -10.80 -3.91 10.93
CA ARG A 56 -11.27 -3.12 12.09
C ARG A 56 -10.29 -3.11 13.26
N ARG A 57 -9.53 -4.21 13.47
CA ARG A 57 -8.53 -4.29 14.54
C ARG A 57 -7.31 -3.39 14.32
N LEU A 58 -7.07 -2.90 13.11
CA LEU A 58 -6.02 -1.93 12.83
C LEU A 58 -6.18 -0.64 13.65
N GLU A 59 -7.41 -0.28 14.03
CA GLU A 59 -7.71 0.86 14.91
C GLU A 59 -7.01 0.75 16.28
N TYR A 60 -6.83 -0.46 16.78
CA TYR A 60 -6.24 -0.73 18.09
C TYR A 60 -4.77 -1.12 18.04
N LYS A 61 -4.13 -0.94 16.88
CA LYS A 61 -2.70 -1.19 16.67
C LYS A 61 -1.99 0.14 16.47
N THR A 62 -0.94 0.38 17.24
CA THR A 62 -0.11 1.58 17.10
C THR A 62 0.63 1.56 15.77
N GLN A 63 0.77 2.72 15.12
CA GLN A 63 1.70 2.89 14.00
C GLN A 63 3.13 3.01 14.58
N VAL A 64 3.44 4.10 15.23
CA VAL A 64 4.71 4.33 15.92
C VAL A 64 4.47 4.73 17.39
N PHE A 65 3.56 5.67 17.63
CA PHE A 65 3.26 6.21 18.94
C PHE A 65 2.03 5.54 19.56
N ILE A 66 2.08 5.31 20.89
CA ILE A 66 0.97 4.73 21.63
C ILE A 66 -0.10 5.80 21.88
N ASN A 67 -1.35 5.53 21.53
CA ASN A 67 -2.46 6.49 21.58
C ASN A 67 -3.03 6.75 22.99
N HIS A 68 -2.39 6.31 24.07
CA HIS A 68 -2.92 6.52 25.41
C HIS A 68 -2.76 7.95 25.94
N GLU A 69 -1.85 8.74 25.35
CA GLU A 69 -1.59 10.14 25.75
C GLU A 69 -2.31 11.19 24.88
N GLY A 70 -3.16 10.73 23.93
CA GLY A 70 -3.93 11.58 23.04
C GLY A 70 -4.47 10.82 21.83
N ASP A 71 -5.66 11.18 21.40
CA ASP A 71 -6.39 10.53 20.30
C ASP A 71 -5.97 11.02 18.89
N TYR A 72 -4.88 11.74 18.79
CA TYR A 72 -4.42 12.41 17.58
C TYR A 72 -3.21 11.74 16.88
N TYR A 73 -2.57 10.77 17.53
CA TYR A 73 -1.53 9.97 16.87
C TYR A 73 -2.15 8.94 15.94
N ARG A 74 -1.44 8.62 14.86
CA ARG A 74 -1.94 7.67 13.86
C ARG A 74 -2.03 6.25 14.44
N THR A 75 -3.17 5.62 14.19
CA THR A 75 -3.32 4.16 14.29
C THR A 75 -2.93 3.51 12.97
N ARG A 76 -2.72 2.18 12.96
CA ARG A 76 -2.50 1.47 11.70
C ARG A 76 -3.69 1.60 10.74
N LEU A 77 -4.91 1.74 11.25
CA LEU A 77 -6.08 1.97 10.41
C LEU A 77 -5.99 3.30 9.66
N THR A 78 -5.67 4.39 10.36
CA THR A 78 -5.56 5.70 9.71
C THR A 78 -4.40 5.75 8.73
N HIS A 79 -3.23 5.16 9.09
CA HIS A 79 -2.11 4.99 8.17
C HIS A 79 -2.53 4.23 6.90
N THR A 80 -3.12 3.04 7.03
CA THR A 80 -3.56 2.21 5.90
C THR A 80 -4.53 2.96 4.97
N LEU A 81 -5.44 3.78 5.52
CA LEU A 81 -6.35 4.62 4.71
C LEU A 81 -5.60 5.74 3.96
N GLU A 82 -4.61 6.36 4.60
CA GLU A 82 -3.77 7.40 3.97
C GLU A 82 -2.89 6.79 2.87
N VAL A 83 -2.29 5.60 3.09
CA VAL A 83 -1.56 4.82 2.06
C VAL A 83 -2.47 4.54 0.85
N ALA A 84 -3.67 4.03 1.10
CA ALA A 84 -4.63 3.73 0.05
C ALA A 84 -5.03 5.00 -0.76
N GLN A 85 -5.20 6.13 -0.10
CA GLN A 85 -5.50 7.41 -0.76
C GLN A 85 -4.33 7.86 -1.65
N ILE A 86 -3.09 7.78 -1.15
CA ILE A 86 -1.87 8.14 -1.90
C ILE A 86 -1.72 7.19 -3.11
N GLY A 87 -1.78 5.88 -2.88
CA GLY A 87 -1.67 4.87 -3.92
C GLY A 87 -2.70 5.06 -5.05
N ARG A 88 -3.96 5.34 -4.71
CA ARG A 88 -5.00 5.65 -5.69
C ARG A 88 -4.70 6.91 -6.51
N SER A 89 -4.17 7.95 -5.88
CA SER A 89 -3.82 9.20 -6.57
C SER A 89 -2.72 8.95 -7.61
N ILE A 90 -1.72 8.16 -7.26
CA ILE A 90 -0.63 7.76 -8.17
C ILE A 90 -1.18 6.85 -9.28
N ALA A 91 -1.97 5.83 -8.92
CA ALA A 91 -2.57 4.90 -9.88
C ALA A 91 -3.40 5.62 -10.94
N ARG A 92 -4.27 6.54 -10.53
CA ARG A 92 -5.08 7.36 -11.45
C ARG A 92 -4.22 8.17 -12.40
N SER A 93 -3.14 8.77 -11.92
CA SER A 93 -2.24 9.60 -12.74
C SER A 93 -1.46 8.78 -13.77
N LEU A 94 -1.18 7.51 -13.48
CA LEU A 94 -0.46 6.58 -14.36
C LEU A 94 -1.39 5.70 -15.21
N GLY A 95 -2.72 5.87 -15.10
CA GLY A 95 -3.70 5.06 -15.80
C GLY A 95 -3.77 3.59 -15.34
N LEU A 96 -3.46 3.33 -14.07
CA LEU A 96 -3.50 2.00 -13.45
C LEU A 96 -4.87 1.69 -12.84
N ASN A 97 -5.07 0.43 -12.46
CA ASN A 97 -6.29 -0.01 -11.79
C ASN A 97 -6.32 0.47 -10.33
N GLU A 98 -7.10 1.53 -10.07
CA GLU A 98 -7.23 2.13 -8.75
C GLU A 98 -7.78 1.16 -7.70
N ASP A 99 -8.76 0.31 -8.08
CA ASP A 99 -9.36 -0.65 -7.15
C ASP A 99 -8.34 -1.72 -6.72
N LEU A 100 -7.46 -2.14 -7.64
CA LEU A 100 -6.40 -3.11 -7.32
C LEU A 100 -5.34 -2.50 -6.39
N VAL A 101 -4.86 -1.29 -6.69
CA VAL A 101 -3.90 -0.58 -5.83
C VAL A 101 -4.49 -0.37 -4.43
N GLU A 102 -5.71 0.16 -4.35
CA GLU A 102 -6.40 0.39 -3.08
C GLU A 102 -6.55 -0.92 -2.28
N THR A 103 -6.92 -2.01 -2.96
CA THR A 103 -7.10 -3.31 -2.32
C THR A 103 -5.80 -3.82 -1.69
N ILE A 104 -4.68 -3.72 -2.41
CA ILE A 104 -3.37 -4.13 -1.89
C ILE A 104 -2.96 -3.24 -0.71
N CYS A 105 -3.11 -1.91 -0.84
CA CYS A 105 -2.83 -0.97 0.24
C CYS A 105 -3.67 -1.25 1.50
N LEU A 106 -4.96 -1.58 1.36
CA LEU A 106 -5.83 -1.90 2.50
C LEU A 106 -5.48 -3.24 3.16
N ALA A 107 -4.83 -4.14 2.43
CA ALA A 107 -4.54 -5.50 2.90
C ALA A 107 -3.14 -5.66 3.51
N HIS A 108 -2.18 -4.79 3.19
CA HIS A 108 -0.76 -4.99 3.51
C HIS A 108 -0.53 -5.18 5.02
N ASP A 109 -1.16 -4.38 5.86
CA ASP A 109 -0.94 -4.29 7.31
C ASP A 109 -1.84 -5.20 8.17
N LEU A 110 -2.74 -6.00 7.57
CA LEU A 110 -3.73 -6.81 8.31
C LEU A 110 -3.08 -7.74 9.35
N GLY A 111 -1.94 -8.32 9.02
CA GLY A 111 -1.20 -9.25 9.86
C GLY A 111 -0.26 -8.62 10.87
N HIS A 112 -0.10 -7.31 10.87
CA HIS A 112 0.85 -6.63 11.75
C HIS A 112 0.47 -6.82 13.23
N PRO A 113 1.44 -7.15 14.12
CA PRO A 113 1.15 -7.32 15.54
C PRO A 113 1.04 -5.96 16.26
N PRO A 114 0.57 -5.93 17.53
CA PRO A 114 0.68 -4.75 18.37
C PRO A 114 2.15 -4.32 18.56
N PHE A 115 2.36 -3.03 18.79
CA PHE A 115 3.67 -2.41 19.03
C PHE A 115 4.64 -2.40 17.83
N GLY A 116 4.11 -2.38 16.63
CA GLY A 116 4.85 -2.22 15.39
C GLY A 116 5.97 -3.26 15.22
N HIS A 117 7.08 -2.86 14.62
CA HIS A 117 8.24 -3.74 14.39
C HIS A 117 8.88 -4.27 15.68
N SER A 118 8.77 -3.55 16.81
CA SER A 118 9.25 -4.06 18.11
C SER A 118 8.45 -5.29 18.55
N GLY A 119 7.12 -5.26 18.36
CA GLY A 119 6.25 -6.40 18.63
C GLY A 119 6.51 -7.56 17.68
N GLU A 120 6.70 -7.27 16.40
CA GLU A 120 7.05 -8.27 15.38
C GLU A 120 8.37 -8.97 15.70
N ASN A 121 9.42 -8.23 15.99
CA ASN A 121 10.72 -8.78 16.39
C ASN A 121 10.63 -9.66 17.65
N ALA A 122 9.80 -9.26 18.62
CA ALA A 122 9.56 -10.07 19.81
C ALA A 122 8.85 -11.38 19.48
N LEU A 123 7.81 -11.35 18.66
CA LEU A 123 7.08 -12.52 18.20
C LEU A 123 7.97 -13.44 17.36
N ALA A 124 8.74 -12.88 16.41
CA ALA A 124 9.65 -13.65 15.57
C ALA A 124 10.66 -14.45 16.42
N ARG A 125 11.22 -13.84 17.48
CA ARG A 125 12.12 -14.53 18.41
C ARG A 125 11.43 -15.63 19.20
N LEU A 126 10.24 -15.35 19.74
CA LEU A 126 9.49 -16.31 20.57
C LEU A 126 8.97 -17.49 19.75
N MET A 127 8.66 -17.27 18.49
CA MET A 127 8.12 -18.27 17.57
C MET A 127 9.20 -18.95 16.72
N LYS A 128 10.49 -18.70 16.96
CA LYS A 128 11.59 -19.23 16.15
C LYS A 128 11.49 -20.75 15.92
N ASP A 129 11.17 -21.50 16.97
CA ASP A 129 11.06 -22.97 16.89
C ASP A 129 9.68 -23.45 16.37
N PHE A 130 8.77 -22.52 16.06
CA PHE A 130 7.41 -22.77 15.59
C PHE A 130 7.13 -22.17 14.19
N GLY A 131 8.18 -21.95 13.39
CA GLY A 131 8.06 -21.39 12.04
C GLY A 131 8.27 -19.88 11.95
N GLY A 132 8.58 -19.21 13.07
CA GLY A 132 8.81 -17.77 13.10
C GLY A 132 7.53 -16.93 13.05
N PHE A 133 7.68 -15.63 12.84
CA PHE A 133 6.60 -14.69 12.61
C PHE A 133 7.06 -13.59 11.65
N ASN A 134 6.24 -13.32 10.65
CA ASN A 134 6.39 -12.22 9.71
C ASN A 134 4.99 -11.65 9.42
N HIS A 135 4.82 -10.32 9.42
CA HIS A 135 3.51 -9.70 9.27
C HIS A 135 2.92 -9.89 7.86
N ASN A 136 3.75 -9.98 6.80
CA ASN A 136 3.28 -10.21 5.43
C ASN A 136 2.70 -11.61 5.28
N SER A 137 3.42 -12.63 5.77
CA SER A 137 2.93 -14.01 5.84
C SER A 137 1.63 -14.10 6.66
N GLN A 138 1.55 -13.37 7.75
CA GLN A 138 0.34 -13.33 8.58
C GLN A 138 -0.80 -12.58 7.86
N SER A 139 -0.54 -11.50 7.12
CA SER A 139 -1.55 -10.82 6.29
C SER A 139 -2.13 -11.77 5.25
N LEU A 140 -1.27 -12.49 4.52
CA LEU A 140 -1.69 -13.52 3.57
C LEU A 140 -2.53 -14.62 4.26
N ARG A 141 -2.07 -15.14 5.40
CA ARG A 141 -2.78 -16.16 6.16
C ARG A 141 -4.16 -15.69 6.63
N ILE A 142 -4.30 -14.43 7.03
CA ILE A 142 -5.58 -13.83 7.42
C ILE A 142 -6.57 -13.89 6.26
N VAL A 143 -6.18 -13.42 5.08
CA VAL A 143 -7.08 -13.30 3.92
C VAL A 143 -7.33 -14.63 3.22
N THR A 144 -6.44 -15.63 3.38
CA THR A 144 -6.60 -16.94 2.73
C THR A 144 -7.17 -18.02 3.64
N VAL A 145 -7.04 -17.89 4.98
CA VAL A 145 -7.38 -18.98 5.92
C VAL A 145 -8.22 -18.50 7.10
N LEU A 146 -7.82 -17.40 7.78
CA LEU A 146 -8.33 -17.11 9.12
C LEU A 146 -9.63 -16.33 9.15
N GLU A 147 -9.93 -15.49 8.15
CA GLU A 147 -11.22 -14.77 8.08
C GLU A 147 -12.31 -15.74 7.66
N ALA A 148 -13.15 -16.11 8.61
CA ALA A 148 -14.28 -17.01 8.41
C ALA A 148 -15.54 -16.20 8.06
N ARG A 149 -15.74 -15.87 6.79
CA ARG A 149 -16.84 -15.05 6.28
C ARG A 149 -17.79 -15.79 5.36
N TYR A 150 -17.31 -16.84 4.72
CA TYR A 150 -18.03 -17.58 3.70
C TYR A 150 -18.14 -19.05 4.12
N PRO A 151 -19.32 -19.68 3.97
CA PRO A 151 -19.48 -21.07 4.37
C PRO A 151 -18.76 -22.07 3.46
N ASP A 152 -18.52 -21.69 2.19
CA ASP A 152 -18.08 -22.60 1.14
C ASP A 152 -16.55 -22.69 1.01
N PHE A 153 -15.83 -21.75 1.61
CA PHE A 153 -14.36 -21.71 1.52
C PHE A 153 -13.73 -20.96 2.69
N PRO A 154 -12.47 -21.25 3.06
CA PRO A 154 -11.72 -20.50 4.05
C PRO A 154 -11.28 -19.14 3.49
N GLY A 155 -11.04 -18.19 4.37
CA GLY A 155 -10.55 -16.87 4.01
C GLY A 155 -11.55 -16.02 3.24
N LEU A 156 -11.03 -15.13 2.41
CA LEU A 156 -11.78 -14.15 1.63
C LEU A 156 -11.93 -14.52 0.15
N ASN A 157 -11.21 -15.53 -0.33
CA ASN A 157 -11.17 -15.91 -1.74
C ASN A 157 -10.88 -14.71 -2.66
N LEU A 158 -9.82 -13.97 -2.37
CA LEU A 158 -9.39 -12.81 -3.16
C LEU A 158 -8.86 -13.27 -4.54
N SER A 159 -8.85 -12.36 -5.50
CA SER A 159 -8.26 -12.62 -6.82
C SER A 159 -6.75 -12.83 -6.75
N TRP A 160 -6.24 -13.53 -7.76
CA TRP A 160 -4.81 -13.86 -7.88
C TRP A 160 -3.92 -12.61 -7.79
N GLU A 161 -4.29 -11.54 -8.46
CA GLU A 161 -3.51 -10.32 -8.59
C GLU A 161 -3.40 -9.58 -7.24
N VAL A 162 -4.46 -9.59 -6.44
CA VAL A 162 -4.44 -9.05 -5.08
C VAL A 162 -3.48 -9.85 -4.20
N LEU A 163 -3.59 -11.19 -4.23
CA LEU A 163 -2.71 -12.07 -3.44
C LEU A 163 -1.24 -11.95 -3.90
N GLU A 164 -1.00 -11.90 -5.22
CA GLU A 164 0.33 -11.66 -5.79
C GLU A 164 0.90 -10.32 -5.32
N GLY A 165 0.09 -9.26 -5.34
CA GLY A 165 0.49 -7.94 -4.87
C GLY A 165 0.85 -7.92 -3.39
N MET A 166 0.08 -8.60 -2.55
CA MET A 166 0.37 -8.74 -1.12
C MET A 166 1.67 -9.51 -0.85
N VAL A 167 1.91 -10.61 -1.56
CA VAL A 167 3.11 -11.44 -1.38
C VAL A 167 4.38 -10.73 -1.87
N LYS A 168 4.26 -9.94 -2.94
CA LYS A 168 5.39 -9.19 -3.53
C LYS A 168 5.53 -7.78 -2.98
N HIS A 169 4.84 -7.46 -1.90
CA HIS A 169 4.93 -6.16 -1.25
C HIS A 169 6.30 -5.94 -0.59
N GLU A 170 6.88 -6.95 0.07
CA GLU A 170 8.27 -6.93 0.55
C GLU A 170 9.01 -8.17 0.05
N THR A 171 10.02 -7.97 -0.78
CA THR A 171 10.60 -9.03 -1.60
C THR A 171 11.71 -9.84 -0.93
N ASP A 172 12.24 -9.42 0.20
CA ASP A 172 13.48 -10.01 0.74
C ASP A 172 13.28 -11.10 1.82
N TYR A 173 12.05 -11.32 2.31
CA TYR A 173 11.85 -12.12 3.52
C TYR A 173 11.08 -13.43 3.38
N ASP A 174 10.39 -13.73 2.26
CA ASP A 174 9.60 -14.96 2.16
C ASP A 174 9.56 -15.61 0.77
N ILE A 175 10.70 -16.19 0.38
CA ILE A 175 10.86 -16.99 -0.87
C ILE A 175 9.87 -18.17 -0.93
N THR A 176 9.36 -18.65 0.20
CA THR A 176 8.50 -19.84 0.28
C THR A 176 7.07 -19.54 -0.16
N GLU A 177 6.49 -18.43 0.24
CA GLU A 177 5.13 -18.03 -0.14
C GLU A 177 5.09 -17.46 -1.57
N ALA A 178 6.14 -16.79 -2.00
CA ALA A 178 6.27 -16.27 -3.35
C ALA A 178 6.31 -17.36 -4.45
N LYS A 179 6.66 -18.62 -4.13
CA LYS A 179 6.79 -19.70 -5.14
C LYS A 179 5.53 -19.93 -5.96
N GLN A 180 4.36 -19.79 -5.37
CA GLN A 180 3.10 -19.94 -6.11
C GLN A 180 2.77 -18.75 -7.02
N PHE A 181 3.39 -17.59 -6.79
CA PHE A 181 3.15 -16.35 -7.53
C PHE A 181 4.29 -15.99 -8.49
N ASN A 182 4.93 -16.99 -9.11
CA ASN A 182 6.04 -16.82 -10.04
C ASN A 182 7.17 -15.95 -9.46
N PRO A 183 8.03 -16.53 -8.60
CA PRO A 183 9.07 -15.79 -7.87
C PRO A 183 10.11 -15.11 -8.78
N GLU A 184 10.26 -15.59 -10.02
CA GLU A 184 11.14 -14.99 -11.04
C GLU A 184 10.60 -13.70 -11.64
N LEU A 185 9.31 -13.41 -11.46
CA LEU A 185 8.68 -12.19 -11.96
C LEU A 185 8.57 -11.14 -10.84
N ARG A 186 8.72 -9.87 -11.20
CA ARG A 186 8.42 -8.76 -10.31
C ARG A 186 6.91 -8.66 -10.03
N GLY A 187 6.51 -7.86 -9.06
CA GLY A 187 5.12 -7.46 -8.89
C GLY A 187 4.62 -6.68 -10.13
N HIS A 188 3.33 -6.80 -10.45
CA HIS A 188 2.72 -5.92 -11.42
C HIS A 188 2.80 -4.46 -10.94
N LEU A 189 2.60 -3.49 -11.84
CA LEU A 189 2.86 -2.08 -11.51
C LEU A 189 2.00 -1.57 -10.37
N GLU A 190 0.75 -2.02 -10.26
CA GLU A 190 -0.13 -1.68 -9.14
C GLU A 190 0.44 -2.13 -7.79
N ALA A 191 1.07 -3.31 -7.72
CA ALA A 191 1.75 -3.78 -6.52
C ALA A 191 2.98 -2.94 -6.19
N GLN A 192 3.78 -2.58 -7.20
CA GLN A 192 4.95 -1.70 -7.01
C GLN A 192 4.54 -0.31 -6.51
N ILE A 193 3.42 0.24 -7.02
CA ILE A 193 2.88 1.52 -6.55
C ILE A 193 2.35 1.41 -5.11
N ALA A 194 1.70 0.31 -4.75
CA ALA A 194 1.22 0.10 -3.38
C ALA A 194 2.39 0.08 -2.38
N ASN A 195 3.53 -0.55 -2.71
CA ASN A 195 4.73 -0.55 -1.89
C ASN A 195 5.27 0.87 -1.66
N LEU A 196 5.47 1.61 -2.76
CA LEU A 196 6.03 2.96 -2.67
C LEU A 196 5.05 3.97 -2.03
N ALA A 197 3.74 3.74 -2.14
CA ALA A 197 2.74 4.53 -1.43
C ALA A 197 2.84 4.32 0.09
N ASP A 198 3.12 3.09 0.53
CA ASP A 198 3.37 2.78 1.94
C ASP A 198 4.67 3.44 2.45
N ASP A 199 5.79 3.27 1.74
CA ASP A 199 7.09 3.87 2.08
C ASP A 199 6.98 5.40 2.21
N LEU A 200 6.30 6.05 1.26
CA LEU A 200 6.09 7.50 1.23
C LEU A 200 5.21 7.96 2.40
N ALA A 201 4.09 7.25 2.63
CA ALA A 201 3.19 7.53 3.73
C ALA A 201 3.89 7.33 5.07
N TYR A 202 4.57 6.20 5.26
CA TYR A 202 5.33 5.89 6.47
C TYR A 202 6.33 7.01 6.81
N THR A 203 7.18 7.39 5.85
CA THR A 203 8.20 8.43 6.05
C THR A 203 7.59 9.76 6.45
N SER A 204 6.56 10.20 5.73
CA SER A 204 5.90 11.49 5.97
C SER A 204 5.11 11.51 7.27
N HIS A 205 4.46 10.40 7.63
CA HIS A 205 3.62 10.28 8.83
C HIS A 205 4.47 10.21 10.09
N ASP A 206 5.57 9.45 10.05
CA ASP A 206 6.48 9.32 11.18
C ASP A 206 7.20 10.64 11.46
N LEU A 207 7.53 11.39 10.40
CA LEU A 207 8.05 12.74 10.54
C LEU A 207 7.03 13.68 11.21
N ASP A 208 5.76 13.64 10.78
CA ASP A 208 4.69 14.47 11.39
C ASP A 208 4.50 14.15 12.87
N ASP A 209 4.36 12.87 13.20
CA ASP A 209 4.15 12.43 14.58
C ASP A 209 5.41 12.63 15.43
N GLY A 210 6.61 12.45 14.88
CA GLY A 210 7.89 12.73 15.52
C GLY A 210 8.10 14.21 15.85
N LEU A 211 7.77 15.09 14.93
CA LEU A 211 7.80 16.55 15.14
C LEU A 211 6.73 17.00 16.15
N ARG A 212 5.54 16.40 16.10
CA ARG A 212 4.44 16.68 17.01
C ARG A 212 4.76 16.28 18.45
N SER A 213 5.35 15.11 18.65
CA SER A 213 5.74 14.58 19.96
C SER A 213 6.95 15.32 20.58
N GLY A 214 7.70 16.08 19.76
CA GLY A 214 8.96 16.71 20.15
C GLY A 214 10.15 15.75 20.21
N MET A 215 9.98 14.49 19.82
CA MET A 215 11.09 13.53 19.67
C MET A 215 12.02 13.89 18.52
N ILE A 216 11.48 14.50 17.48
CA ILE A 216 12.24 15.10 16.38
C ILE A 216 12.09 16.62 16.50
N THR A 217 13.20 17.33 16.41
CA THR A 217 13.21 18.79 16.38
C THR A 217 13.63 19.30 15.00
N PRO A 218 13.16 20.47 14.56
CA PRO A 218 13.55 21.04 13.26
C PRO A 218 15.06 21.13 13.06
N ASN A 219 15.81 21.46 14.10
CA ASN A 219 17.27 21.58 14.04
C ASN A 219 17.99 20.27 13.71
N GLN A 220 17.39 19.11 14.07
CA GLN A 220 17.95 17.79 13.70
C GLN A 220 17.77 17.47 12.22
N LEU A 221 16.88 18.17 11.53
CA LEU A 221 16.60 18.02 10.10
C LEU A 221 17.40 19.01 9.25
N ASP A 222 18.09 19.95 9.85
CA ASP A 222 18.93 20.92 9.15
C ASP A 222 20.03 20.20 8.34
N GLY A 223 20.19 20.60 7.10
CA GLY A 223 21.13 19.98 6.16
C GLY A 223 20.58 18.79 5.37
N ILE A 224 19.35 18.33 5.67
CA ILE A 224 18.63 17.36 4.83
C ILE A 224 18.05 18.12 3.63
N ALA A 225 18.54 17.81 2.42
CA ALA A 225 18.20 18.56 1.21
C ALA A 225 16.70 18.71 1.00
N LEU A 226 15.92 17.63 1.17
CA LEU A 226 14.48 17.65 0.99
C LEU A 226 13.78 18.55 2.02
N TRP A 227 14.22 18.53 3.28
CA TRP A 227 13.74 19.41 4.33
C TRP A 227 13.96 20.89 3.99
N GLU A 228 15.14 21.23 3.46
CA GLU A 228 15.46 22.60 3.05
C GLU A 228 14.59 23.06 1.88
N ILE A 229 14.47 22.23 0.84
CA ILE A 229 13.64 22.52 -0.34
C ILE A 229 12.19 22.77 0.07
N ILE A 230 11.64 21.96 0.96
CA ILE A 230 10.24 22.11 1.42
C ILE A 230 10.07 23.40 2.24
N ASN A 231 10.98 23.69 3.19
CA ASN A 231 10.90 24.93 3.98
C ASN A 231 11.02 26.17 3.08
N GLU A 232 11.92 26.16 2.11
CA GLU A 232 12.09 27.24 1.14
C GLU A 232 10.81 27.45 0.30
N SER A 233 10.15 26.37 -0.12
CA SER A 233 8.92 26.40 -0.92
C SER A 233 7.74 27.05 -0.20
N ILE A 234 7.73 27.05 1.13
CA ILE A 234 6.69 27.71 1.96
C ILE A 234 7.17 29.04 2.55
N GLY A 235 8.37 29.50 2.21
CA GLY A 235 8.96 30.75 2.69
C GLY A 235 9.34 30.76 4.17
N ARG A 236 9.47 29.57 4.80
CA ARG A 236 9.85 29.46 6.22
C ARG A 236 11.37 29.59 6.39
N ARG A 237 11.77 30.42 7.36
CA ARG A 237 13.19 30.58 7.74
C ARG A 237 13.56 29.62 8.86
N ARG A 238 14.81 29.16 8.90
CA ARG A 238 15.34 28.27 9.96
C ARG A 238 15.17 28.81 11.38
N SER A 239 15.23 30.14 11.54
CA SER A 239 15.08 30.80 12.85
C SER A 239 13.65 30.87 13.35
N GLU A 240 12.65 30.53 12.55
CA GLU A 240 11.26 30.56 12.94
C GLU A 240 10.87 29.29 13.71
N THR A 241 10.09 29.48 14.77
CA THR A 241 9.52 28.36 15.52
C THR A 241 8.57 27.57 14.63
N LEU A 242 8.62 26.23 14.72
CA LEU A 242 7.71 25.36 13.99
C LEU A 242 6.39 25.24 14.79
N ASP A 243 5.41 26.04 14.41
CA ASP A 243 4.04 25.92 14.92
C ASP A 243 3.27 24.79 14.24
N SER A 244 2.08 24.48 14.74
CA SER A 244 1.24 23.40 14.21
C SER A 244 0.84 23.64 12.74
N LEU A 245 0.56 24.90 12.37
CA LEU A 245 0.15 25.22 10.99
C LEU A 245 1.31 25.02 10.01
N SER A 246 2.48 25.53 10.34
CA SER A 246 3.70 25.37 9.54
C SER A 246 4.09 23.90 9.40
N ARG A 247 3.98 23.11 10.48
CA ARG A 247 4.21 21.66 10.42
C ARG A 247 3.27 20.99 9.41
N HIS A 248 1.96 21.23 9.48
CA HIS A 248 1.00 20.68 8.53
C HIS A 248 1.27 21.13 7.07
N GLN A 249 1.74 22.37 6.88
CA GLN A 249 2.14 22.84 5.55
C GLN A 249 3.34 22.07 5.01
N ILE A 250 4.36 21.84 5.84
CA ILE A 250 5.55 21.09 5.48
C ILE A 250 5.17 19.66 5.08
N ILE A 251 4.46 18.93 5.93
CA ILE A 251 4.09 17.53 5.65
C ILE A 251 3.27 17.41 4.36
N ARG A 252 2.29 18.27 4.18
CA ARG A 252 1.48 18.28 2.96
C ARG A 252 2.32 18.59 1.71
N ARG A 253 3.29 19.49 1.80
CA ARG A 253 4.21 19.80 0.70
C ARG A 253 5.16 18.65 0.42
N LEU A 254 5.67 18.00 1.46
CA LEU A 254 6.53 16.82 1.37
C LEU A 254 5.82 15.72 0.59
N ILE A 255 4.64 15.29 1.04
CA ILE A 255 3.85 14.26 0.37
C ILE A 255 3.59 14.62 -1.10
N ASN A 256 3.19 15.88 -1.37
CA ASN A 256 2.93 16.31 -2.74
C ASN A 256 4.19 16.29 -3.62
N PHE A 257 5.35 16.65 -3.05
CA PHE A 257 6.63 16.63 -3.77
C PHE A 257 7.01 15.19 -4.13
N GLU A 258 6.98 14.28 -3.16
CA GLU A 258 7.34 12.87 -3.34
C GLU A 258 6.37 12.15 -4.28
N VAL A 259 5.06 12.36 -4.14
CA VAL A 259 4.04 11.81 -5.07
C VAL A 259 4.27 12.29 -6.49
N THR A 260 4.59 13.58 -6.67
CA THR A 260 4.83 14.16 -8.00
C THR A 260 6.09 13.59 -8.63
N ASP A 261 7.17 13.46 -7.86
CA ASP A 261 8.42 12.89 -8.36
C ASP A 261 8.25 11.41 -8.71
N LEU A 262 7.59 10.64 -7.85
CA LEU A 262 7.30 9.23 -8.11
C LEU A 262 6.50 9.02 -9.40
N ILE A 263 5.43 9.82 -9.63
CA ILE A 263 4.64 9.75 -10.87
C ILE A 263 5.51 10.06 -12.08
N GLN A 264 6.28 11.15 -12.04
CA GLN A 264 7.10 11.58 -13.18
C GLN A 264 8.26 10.64 -13.47
N SER A 265 8.88 10.10 -12.43
CA SER A 265 9.99 9.16 -12.58
C SER A 265 9.49 7.83 -13.13
N THR A 266 8.38 7.31 -12.59
CA THR A 266 7.75 6.07 -13.06
C THR A 266 7.32 6.22 -14.54
N ASP A 267 6.69 7.33 -14.95
CA ASP A 267 6.35 7.57 -16.36
C ASP A 267 7.60 7.59 -17.26
N ARG A 268 8.72 8.22 -16.81
CA ARG A 268 9.97 8.18 -17.54
C ARG A 268 10.52 6.76 -17.71
N TYR A 269 10.48 5.93 -16.68
CA TYR A 269 10.94 4.54 -16.74
C TYR A 269 10.05 3.69 -17.64
N LEU A 270 8.71 3.82 -17.55
CA LEU A 270 7.77 3.14 -18.43
C LEU A 270 8.05 3.44 -19.91
N ARG A 271 8.23 4.72 -20.27
CA ARG A 271 8.55 5.13 -21.66
C ARG A 271 9.89 4.56 -22.14
N ARG A 272 10.91 4.56 -21.29
CA ARG A 272 12.25 4.04 -21.64
C ARG A 272 12.25 2.52 -21.80
N SER A 273 11.47 1.82 -20.98
CA SER A 273 11.39 0.35 -20.98
C SER A 273 10.50 -0.19 -22.11
N ASN A 274 9.74 0.67 -22.80
CA ASN A 274 8.85 0.32 -23.91
C ASN A 274 7.90 -0.85 -23.59
N VAL A 275 7.44 -0.96 -22.35
CA VAL A 275 6.49 -1.99 -21.92
C VAL A 275 5.11 -1.77 -22.54
N LYS A 276 4.44 -2.85 -22.87
CA LYS A 276 3.13 -2.85 -23.55
C LYS A 276 2.04 -3.53 -22.72
N THR A 277 2.43 -4.41 -21.82
CA THR A 277 1.52 -5.22 -21.02
C THR A 277 1.96 -5.27 -19.56
N ALA A 278 1.06 -5.64 -18.64
CA ALA A 278 1.40 -5.88 -17.24
C ALA A 278 2.50 -6.96 -17.11
N LEU A 279 2.47 -8.00 -17.96
CA LEU A 279 3.50 -9.04 -17.95
C LEU A 279 4.88 -8.49 -18.39
N ASP A 280 4.94 -7.53 -19.30
CA ASP A 280 6.21 -6.90 -19.69
C ASP A 280 6.84 -6.17 -18.49
N VAL A 281 6.02 -5.47 -17.69
CA VAL A 281 6.45 -4.83 -16.44
C VAL A 281 7.03 -5.88 -15.48
N GLN A 282 6.34 -6.98 -15.27
CA GLN A 282 6.77 -8.04 -14.36
C GLN A 282 8.07 -8.74 -14.80
N LYS A 283 8.38 -8.77 -16.08
CA LYS A 283 9.61 -9.39 -16.63
C LYS A 283 10.84 -8.50 -16.57
N LEU A 284 10.71 -7.24 -16.24
CA LEU A 284 11.87 -6.36 -16.12
C LEU A 284 12.77 -6.80 -14.97
N PRO A 285 14.11 -6.62 -15.11
CA PRO A 285 15.05 -6.99 -14.04
C PRO A 285 15.04 -6.01 -12.85
N PHE A 286 14.26 -4.95 -12.93
CA PHE A 286 14.11 -3.92 -11.89
C PHE A 286 12.63 -3.50 -11.76
N ASN A 287 12.28 -2.86 -10.65
CA ASN A 287 10.99 -2.24 -10.48
C ASN A 287 10.91 -0.96 -11.33
N VAL A 288 9.82 -0.79 -12.06
CA VAL A 288 9.57 0.39 -12.91
C VAL A 288 9.10 1.57 -12.06
N ALA A 289 8.32 1.31 -11.02
CA ALA A 289 7.99 2.33 -10.05
C ALA A 289 9.22 2.73 -9.25
N GLY A 290 9.48 4.03 -9.13
CA GLY A 290 10.65 4.55 -8.42
C GLY A 290 10.78 6.07 -8.53
N PHE A 291 11.61 6.65 -7.68
CA PHE A 291 11.97 8.06 -7.63
C PHE A 291 13.11 8.42 -8.60
#